data_d7f904a7ef6c7c18aa23cc850d5a4fb9
#
_entry.id   d7f904a7ef6c7c18aa23cc850d5a4fb9
#
_cell.length_a   1.000
_cell.length_b   1.000
_cell.length_c   1.000
_cell.angle_alpha   90.00
_cell.angle_beta   90.00
_cell.angle_gamma   90.00
#
_symmetry.space_group_name_H-M   'P 1'
#
loop_
_entity.id
_entity.type
_entity.pdbx_description
1 polymer ?
#
loop_
_entity_poly.entity_id
_entity_poly.type
_entity_poly.pdbx_seq_one_letter_code
_entity_poly.pdbx_strand_id
1 'polypeptide(L)'
;MSDYKKVGIDRLGDALSKQLSTYSADVQMGVRLLVDEKAEELKNEIKKNAPVGRRKKYRKSFRVKITNETFRFYEKTVYAAKPEYRLTHLLEKARKKRGKKGGTVQPKVHIAPATEKIHGEFESGIKKLIKSSEAFGGGDLSGIKRI
;
A
#
# COMPACT_ATOMS: atom_id res chain seq x y z
N MET A 1 -1.99 -24.34 15.95
CA MET A 1 -2.46 -22.98 16.22
C MET A 1 -1.75 -22.03 15.30
N SER A 2 -2.47 -21.47 14.39
CA SER A 2 -1.91 -20.40 13.56
C SER A 2 -1.86 -19.13 14.40
N ASP A 3 -0.69 -18.77 14.85
CA ASP A 3 -0.46 -17.43 15.35
C ASP A 3 -0.64 -16.45 14.17
N TYR A 4 -1.89 -16.05 13.97
CA TYR A 4 -2.16 -14.87 13.18
C TYR A 4 -1.65 -13.66 13.98
N LYS A 5 -0.34 -13.48 13.99
CA LYS A 5 0.20 -12.18 14.34
C LYS A 5 -0.46 -11.19 13.41
N LYS A 6 -1.30 -10.34 13.94
CA LYS A 6 -1.75 -9.14 13.24
C LYS A 6 -0.51 -8.34 12.91
N VAL A 7 0.06 -8.64 11.75
CA VAL A 7 1.17 -7.87 11.23
C VAL A 7 0.56 -6.54 10.82
N GLY A 8 0.91 -5.48 11.51
CA GLY A 8 0.53 -4.14 11.07
C GLY A 8 0.95 -3.95 9.61
N ILE A 9 0.25 -3.09 8.88
CA ILE A 9 0.54 -2.77 7.47
C ILE A 9 2.04 -2.50 7.28
N ASP A 10 2.70 -1.90 8.27
CA ASP A 10 4.12 -1.58 8.27
C ASP A 10 5.06 -2.80 8.24
N ARG A 11 4.59 -3.95 8.70
CA ARG A 11 5.38 -5.19 8.76
C ARG A 11 4.95 -6.25 7.75
N LEU A 12 3.89 -5.97 6.99
CA LEU A 12 3.42 -6.89 5.96
C LEU A 12 4.49 -7.16 4.90
N GLY A 13 5.22 -6.13 4.53
CA GLY A 13 6.33 -6.22 3.59
C GLY A 13 7.43 -7.19 4.07
N ASP A 14 7.82 -7.09 5.34
CA ASP A 14 8.85 -7.95 5.93
C ASP A 14 8.42 -9.42 5.98
N ALA A 15 7.18 -9.66 6.40
CA ALA A 15 6.63 -11.02 6.49
C ALA A 15 6.52 -11.67 5.11
N LEU A 16 6.04 -10.94 4.10
CA LEU A 16 5.96 -11.38 2.72
C LEU A 16 7.34 -11.63 2.11
N SER A 17 8.30 -10.74 2.32
CA SER A 17 9.66 -10.89 1.81
C SER A 17 10.34 -12.13 2.36
N LYS A 18 10.16 -12.44 3.63
CA LYS A 18 10.71 -13.64 4.25
C LYS A 18 10.14 -14.91 3.63
N GLN A 19 8.85 -14.94 3.36
CA GLN A 19 8.23 -16.09 2.69
C GLN A 19 8.61 -16.19 1.22
N LEU A 20 8.63 -15.06 0.50
CA LEU A 20 8.90 -15.02 -0.93
C LEU A 20 10.37 -15.31 -1.27
N SER A 21 11.31 -15.17 -0.33
CA SER A 21 12.71 -15.54 -0.55
C SER A 21 12.93 -17.04 -0.85
N THR A 22 11.94 -17.85 -0.53
CA THR A 22 11.96 -19.31 -0.82
C THR A 22 11.44 -19.66 -2.21
N TYR A 23 10.86 -18.70 -2.94
CA TYR A 23 10.30 -18.92 -4.27
C TYR A 23 11.31 -18.70 -5.39
N SER A 24 10.95 -19.19 -6.59
CA SER A 24 11.74 -18.98 -7.80
C SER A 24 11.88 -17.51 -8.17
N ALA A 25 12.92 -17.19 -8.95
CA ALA A 25 13.17 -15.84 -9.46
C ALA A 25 11.97 -15.27 -10.25
N ASP A 26 11.24 -16.12 -10.96
CA ASP A 26 10.06 -15.72 -11.74
C ASP A 26 8.92 -15.22 -10.84
N VAL A 27 8.67 -15.91 -9.73
CA VAL A 27 7.68 -15.48 -8.74
C VAL A 27 8.09 -14.17 -8.09
N GLN A 28 9.36 -14.03 -7.73
CA GLN A 28 9.88 -12.79 -7.15
C GLN A 28 9.74 -11.60 -8.12
N MET A 29 10.03 -11.82 -9.40
CA MET A 29 9.82 -10.80 -10.44
C MET A 29 8.33 -10.45 -10.57
N GLY A 30 7.45 -11.42 -10.59
CA GLY A 30 6.00 -11.21 -10.63
C GLY A 30 5.49 -10.40 -9.45
N VAL A 31 6.02 -10.64 -8.24
CA VAL A 31 5.68 -9.85 -7.05
C VAL A 31 6.15 -8.40 -7.19
N ARG A 32 7.35 -8.17 -7.70
CA ARG A 32 7.85 -6.80 -7.94
C ARG A 32 6.96 -6.04 -8.93
N LEU A 33 6.57 -6.67 -10.02
CA LEU A 33 5.64 -6.08 -11.00
C LEU A 33 4.29 -5.77 -10.37
N LEU A 34 3.79 -6.65 -9.51
CA LEU A 34 2.55 -6.42 -8.78
C LEU A 34 2.66 -5.24 -7.79
N VAL A 35 3.78 -5.11 -7.10
CA VAL A 35 4.04 -3.95 -6.22
C VAL A 35 4.05 -2.66 -7.04
N ASP A 36 4.69 -2.66 -8.21
CA ASP A 36 4.73 -1.50 -9.10
C ASP A 36 3.34 -1.09 -9.55
N GLU A 37 2.56 -2.04 -10.03
CA GLU A 37 1.17 -1.82 -10.46
C GLU A 37 0.31 -1.29 -9.33
N LYS A 38 0.33 -1.94 -8.17
CA LYS A 38 -0.51 -1.55 -7.03
C LYS A 38 -0.08 -0.23 -6.40
N ALA A 39 1.19 0.12 -6.44
CA ALA A 39 1.66 1.44 -6.00
C ALA A 39 1.11 2.57 -6.89
N GLU A 40 1.10 2.38 -8.20
CA GLU A 40 0.50 3.33 -9.14
C GLU A 40 -1.03 3.42 -8.98
N GLU A 41 -1.69 2.29 -8.82
CA GLU A 41 -3.14 2.25 -8.56
C GLU A 41 -3.48 2.96 -7.24
N LEU A 42 -2.72 2.72 -6.18
CA LEU A 42 -2.90 3.39 -4.89
C LEU A 42 -2.77 4.91 -5.03
N LYS A 43 -1.73 5.37 -5.71
CA LYS A 43 -1.55 6.80 -6.01
C LYS A 43 -2.77 7.37 -6.74
N ASN A 44 -3.24 6.70 -7.76
CA ASN A 44 -4.37 7.14 -8.57
C ASN A 44 -5.69 7.14 -7.77
N GLU A 45 -5.91 6.13 -6.95
CA GLU A 45 -7.09 6.05 -6.08
C GLU A 45 -7.08 7.16 -5.02
N ILE A 46 -5.94 7.44 -4.41
CA ILE A 46 -5.79 8.57 -3.48
C ILE A 46 -6.06 9.88 -4.20
N LYS A 47 -5.50 10.09 -5.38
CA LYS A 47 -5.75 11.30 -6.18
C LYS A 47 -7.21 11.48 -6.54
N LYS A 48 -7.89 10.41 -6.90
CA LYS A 48 -9.30 10.41 -7.26
C LYS A 48 -10.18 10.86 -6.10
N ASN A 49 -9.89 10.37 -4.92
CA ASN A 49 -10.68 10.61 -3.71
C ASN A 49 -10.21 11.84 -2.91
N ALA A 50 -9.03 12.38 -3.22
CA ALA A 50 -8.48 13.53 -2.52
C ALA A 50 -9.36 14.78 -2.68
N PRO A 51 -9.57 15.55 -1.61
CA PRO A 51 -10.32 16.80 -1.69
C PRO A 51 -9.63 17.80 -2.62
N VAL A 52 -10.44 18.52 -3.38
CA VAL A 52 -9.96 19.52 -4.33
C VAL A 52 -10.08 20.90 -3.71
N GLY A 53 -8.96 21.53 -3.40
CA GLY A 53 -8.92 22.93 -3.02
C GLY A 53 -8.83 23.86 -4.25
N ARG A 54 -8.90 25.17 -4.00
CA ARG A 54 -8.83 26.22 -5.05
C ARG A 54 -7.70 25.99 -6.06
N ARG A 55 -6.52 25.62 -5.58
CA ARG A 55 -5.29 25.50 -6.40
C ARG A 55 -5.08 24.09 -6.98
N LYS A 56 -5.90 23.12 -6.62
CA LYS A 56 -5.78 21.70 -7.03
C LYS A 56 -4.39 21.06 -6.78
N LYS A 57 -3.52 21.75 -6.02
CA LYS A 57 -2.13 21.35 -5.80
C LYS A 57 -2.02 20.07 -4.98
N TYR A 58 -2.84 19.91 -3.95
CA TYR A 58 -2.80 18.77 -3.05
C TYR A 58 -3.02 17.45 -3.82
N ARG A 59 -4.09 17.37 -4.62
CA ARG A 59 -4.37 16.20 -5.43
C ARG A 59 -3.22 15.84 -6.38
N LYS A 60 -2.56 16.85 -6.94
CA LYS A 60 -1.44 16.67 -7.87
C LYS A 60 -0.11 16.37 -7.18
N SER A 61 -0.02 16.49 -5.85
CA SER A 61 1.23 16.35 -5.11
C SER A 61 1.64 14.89 -4.87
N PHE A 62 0.73 13.94 -5.04
CA PHE A 62 1.01 12.54 -4.77
C PHE A 62 2.01 11.93 -5.77
N ARG A 63 3.01 11.26 -5.24
CA ARG A 63 4.11 10.63 -5.96
C ARG A 63 4.36 9.23 -5.43
N VAL A 64 5.00 8.41 -6.23
CA VAL A 64 5.52 7.09 -5.83
C VAL A 64 7.03 7.13 -5.86
N LYS A 65 7.67 6.55 -4.88
CA LYS A 65 9.13 6.35 -4.86
C LYS A 65 9.46 4.94 -4.40
N ILE A 66 10.58 4.42 -4.86
CA ILE A 66 11.18 3.22 -4.31
C ILE A 66 11.83 3.62 -2.99
N THR A 67 11.41 2.98 -1.90
CA THR A 67 11.92 3.26 -0.55
C THR A 67 13.05 2.30 -0.20
N ASN A 68 12.89 1.03 -0.59
CA ASN A 68 13.89 0.01 -0.36
C ASN A 68 13.91 -0.96 -1.54
N GLU A 69 15.09 -1.21 -2.07
CA GLU A 69 15.30 -2.18 -3.14
C GLU A 69 16.56 -3.00 -2.85
N THR A 70 16.34 -4.23 -2.43
CA THR A 70 17.37 -5.23 -2.23
C THR A 70 16.93 -6.54 -2.86
N PHE A 71 17.78 -7.54 -2.88
CA PHE A 71 17.41 -8.86 -3.35
C PHE A 71 16.18 -9.45 -2.63
N ARG A 72 16.05 -9.14 -1.34
CA ARG A 72 14.97 -9.67 -0.48
C ARG A 72 13.80 -8.70 -0.28
N PHE A 73 14.02 -7.41 -0.46
CA PHE A 73 13.04 -6.38 -0.16
C PHE A 73 12.82 -5.47 -1.36
N TYR A 74 11.56 -5.31 -1.71
CA TYR A 74 11.13 -4.34 -2.69
C TYR A 74 9.95 -3.55 -2.14
N GLU A 75 10.19 -2.29 -1.85
CA GLU A 75 9.22 -1.43 -1.19
C GLU A 75 9.03 -0.13 -1.97
N LYS A 76 7.78 0.21 -2.20
CA LYS A 76 7.39 1.50 -2.74
C LYS A 76 6.52 2.28 -1.76
N THR A 77 6.76 3.56 -1.67
CA THR A 77 5.97 4.48 -0.85
C THR A 77 5.24 5.48 -1.72
N VAL A 78 3.93 5.61 -1.50
CA VAL A 78 3.10 6.68 -2.03
C VAL A 78 3.09 7.82 -1.02
N TYR A 79 3.43 9.02 -1.44
CA TYR A 79 3.55 10.17 -0.56
C TYR A 79 3.06 11.45 -1.23
N ALA A 80 2.68 12.43 -0.43
CA ALA A 80 2.43 13.79 -0.90
C ALA A 80 3.73 14.60 -0.90
N ALA A 81 4.08 15.22 -2.01
CA ALA A 81 5.28 16.03 -2.13
C ALA A 81 5.16 17.34 -1.34
N LYS A 82 6.30 17.94 -1.00
CA LYS A 82 6.35 19.27 -0.34
C LYS A 82 5.76 20.36 -1.25
N PRO A 83 5.05 21.36 -0.70
CA PRO A 83 4.72 21.55 0.72
C PRO A 83 3.42 20.85 1.16
N GLU A 84 2.70 20.22 0.25
CA GLU A 84 1.34 19.70 0.44
C GLU A 84 1.25 18.52 1.41
N TYR A 85 2.37 17.82 1.69
CA TYR A 85 2.39 16.72 2.66
C TYR A 85 1.86 17.11 4.04
N ARG A 86 1.96 18.37 4.41
CA ARG A 86 1.44 18.91 5.69
C ARG A 86 -0.08 18.83 5.79
N LEU A 87 -0.77 18.79 4.66
CA LEU A 87 -2.23 18.70 4.62
C LEU A 87 -2.73 17.27 4.85
N THR A 88 -1.91 16.26 4.61
CA THR A 88 -2.29 14.86 4.68
C THR A 88 -2.89 14.50 6.03
N HIS A 89 -2.16 14.73 7.12
CA HIS A 89 -2.65 14.39 8.46
C HIS A 89 -3.79 15.31 8.92
N LEU A 90 -3.85 16.54 8.43
CA LEU A 90 -4.94 17.49 8.74
C LEU A 90 -6.27 17.05 8.10
N LEU A 91 -6.21 16.40 6.94
CA LEU A 91 -7.39 15.92 6.23
C LEU A 91 -7.86 14.56 6.72
N GLU A 92 -6.94 13.70 7.12
CA GLU A 92 -7.28 12.35 7.61
C GLU A 92 -7.83 12.32 9.04
N LYS A 93 -7.56 13.35 9.84
CA LYS A 93 -7.98 13.41 11.25
C LYS A 93 -8.91 14.58 11.52
N ALA A 94 -9.87 14.37 12.43
CA ALA A 94 -10.67 15.46 12.99
C ALA A 94 -9.78 16.43 13.74
N ARG A 95 -10.08 17.73 13.67
CA ARG A 95 -9.32 18.79 14.35
C ARG A 95 -10.24 19.87 14.88
N LYS A 96 -9.82 20.52 15.96
CA LYS A 96 -10.51 21.68 16.50
C LYS A 96 -10.31 22.90 15.61
N LYS A 97 -11.38 23.63 15.36
CA LYS A 97 -11.29 24.93 14.68
C LYS A 97 -10.60 25.95 15.60
N ARG A 98 -9.67 26.71 15.05
CA ARG A 98 -9.13 27.88 15.72
C ARG A 98 -10.08 29.07 15.53
N GLY A 99 -10.42 29.77 16.60
CA GLY A 99 -11.23 30.98 16.58
C GLY A 99 -12.33 31.02 17.63
N LYS A 100 -12.94 32.19 17.80
CA LYS A 100 -13.94 32.49 18.85
C LYS A 100 -15.19 31.58 18.79
N LYS A 101 -15.55 31.06 17.63
CA LYS A 101 -16.74 30.20 17.46
C LYS A 101 -16.50 28.72 17.73
N GLY A 102 -15.25 28.30 17.97
CA GLY A 102 -14.93 26.91 18.25
C GLY A 102 -15.47 25.91 17.22
N GLY A 103 -15.54 24.66 17.61
CA GLY A 103 -16.10 23.57 16.79
C GLY A 103 -15.04 22.60 16.27
N THR A 104 -15.48 21.54 15.63
CA THR A 104 -14.62 20.49 15.05
C THR A 104 -14.71 20.50 13.53
N VAL A 105 -13.57 20.40 12.87
CA VAL A 105 -13.51 20.16 11.43
C VAL A 105 -13.57 18.66 11.20
N GLN A 106 -14.55 18.21 10.45
CA GLN A 106 -14.69 16.81 10.10
C GLN A 106 -13.55 16.38 9.17
N PRO A 107 -13.02 15.16 9.33
CA PRO A 107 -12.00 14.64 8.46
C PRO A 107 -12.54 14.40 7.05
N LYS A 108 -11.69 14.61 6.06
CA LYS A 108 -11.93 14.21 4.67
C LYS A 108 -11.04 13.02 4.34
N VAL A 109 -11.39 11.88 4.89
CA VAL A 109 -10.59 10.65 4.78
C VAL A 109 -10.57 10.17 3.34
N HIS A 110 -9.40 9.97 2.79
CA HIS A 110 -9.20 9.54 1.40
C HIS A 110 -8.01 8.58 1.24
N ILE A 111 -7.05 8.60 2.16
CA ILE A 111 -5.88 7.71 2.13
C ILE A 111 -6.23 6.35 2.72
N ALA A 112 -6.84 6.30 3.91
CA ALA A 112 -7.16 5.05 4.57
C ALA A 112 -8.05 4.13 3.73
N PRO A 113 -9.20 4.56 3.16
CA PRO A 113 -10.03 3.69 2.34
C PRO A 113 -9.33 3.26 1.04
N ALA A 114 -8.54 4.12 0.42
CA ALA A 114 -7.73 3.76 -0.74
C ALA A 114 -6.69 2.69 -0.40
N THR A 115 -6.02 2.82 0.73
CA THR A 115 -5.03 1.86 1.22
C THR A 115 -5.67 0.50 1.50
N GLU A 116 -6.80 0.47 2.17
CA GLU A 116 -7.53 -0.78 2.46
C GLU A 116 -7.95 -1.51 1.19
N LYS A 117 -8.50 -0.78 0.22
CA LYS A 117 -8.91 -1.33 -1.08
C LYS A 117 -7.72 -1.94 -1.82
N ILE A 118 -6.66 -1.18 -1.99
CA ILE A 118 -5.48 -1.64 -2.73
C ILE A 118 -4.75 -2.76 -1.99
N HIS A 119 -4.72 -2.74 -0.67
CA HIS A 119 -4.17 -3.82 0.13
C HIS A 119 -4.90 -5.15 -0.10
N GLY A 120 -6.23 -5.13 -0.11
CA GLY A 120 -7.04 -6.31 -0.42
C GLY A 120 -6.80 -6.84 -1.84
N GLU A 121 -6.70 -5.95 -2.82
CA GLU A 121 -6.38 -6.32 -4.21
C GLU A 121 -4.95 -6.85 -4.36
N PHE A 122 -3.99 -6.29 -3.65
CA PHE A 122 -2.60 -6.76 -3.61
C PHE A 122 -2.52 -8.18 -3.04
N GLU A 123 -3.17 -8.43 -1.92
CA GLU A 123 -3.23 -9.76 -1.31
C GLU A 123 -3.84 -10.80 -2.26
N SER A 124 -4.93 -10.46 -2.92
CA SER A 124 -5.55 -11.31 -3.94
C SER A 124 -4.63 -11.57 -5.13
N GLY A 125 -3.89 -10.56 -5.56
CA GLY A 125 -2.89 -10.67 -6.64
C GLY A 125 -1.74 -11.59 -6.28
N ILE A 126 -1.23 -11.52 -5.04
CA ILE A 126 -0.20 -12.44 -4.54
C ILE A 126 -0.71 -13.89 -4.53
N LYS A 127 -1.93 -14.12 -4.06
CA LYS A 127 -2.54 -15.46 -4.06
C LYS A 127 -2.67 -16.05 -5.47
N LYS A 128 -3.11 -15.24 -6.43
CA LYS A 128 -3.20 -15.66 -7.84
C LYS A 128 -1.84 -15.98 -8.44
N LEU A 129 -0.84 -15.17 -8.15
CA LEU A 129 0.53 -15.39 -8.63
C LEU A 129 1.12 -16.70 -8.11
N ILE A 130 0.92 -16.98 -6.84
CA ILE A 130 1.37 -18.24 -6.21
C ILE A 130 0.68 -19.43 -6.86
N LYS A 131 -0.64 -19.38 -7.03
CA LYS A 131 -1.40 -20.45 -7.69
C LYS A 131 -0.94 -20.71 -9.13
N SER A 132 -0.65 -19.67 -9.89
CA SER A 132 -0.16 -19.84 -11.27
C SER A 132 1.24 -20.43 -11.29
N SER A 133 2.11 -20.12 -10.32
CA SER A 133 3.43 -20.74 -10.23
C SER A 133 3.36 -22.24 -9.88
N GLU A 134 2.40 -22.64 -9.06
CA GLU A 134 2.12 -24.06 -8.77
C GLU A 134 1.71 -24.82 -10.04
N ALA A 135 0.85 -24.23 -10.86
CA ALA A 135 0.36 -24.85 -12.09
C ALA A 135 1.46 -25.10 -13.11
N PHE A 136 2.54 -24.31 -13.11
CA PHE A 136 3.69 -24.46 -14.02
C PHE A 136 4.84 -25.29 -13.43
N GLY A 137 4.65 -25.94 -12.27
CA GLY A 137 5.65 -26.82 -11.66
C GLY A 137 6.89 -26.09 -11.12
N GLY A 138 6.83 -24.79 -10.97
CA GLY A 138 7.92 -23.96 -10.48
C GLY A 138 7.91 -23.79 -8.98
N GLY A 139 8.71 -24.54 -8.25
CA GLY A 139 8.98 -24.31 -6.84
C GLY A 139 8.28 -25.26 -5.89
N ASP A 140 9.02 -25.68 -4.89
CA ASP A 140 8.49 -26.42 -3.76
C ASP A 140 7.65 -25.48 -2.88
N LEU A 141 6.34 -25.60 -3.00
CA LEU A 141 5.36 -24.84 -2.22
C LEU A 141 4.93 -25.59 -0.96
N SER A 142 5.65 -26.64 -0.58
CA SER A 142 5.31 -27.50 0.55
C SER A 142 5.21 -26.78 1.90
N GLY A 143 5.77 -25.57 2.00
CA GLY A 143 5.70 -24.74 3.20
C GLY A 143 4.53 -23.77 3.28
N ILE A 144 3.75 -23.61 2.20
CA ILE A 144 2.62 -22.68 2.20
C ILE A 144 1.35 -23.46 2.38
N LYS A 145 0.80 -23.38 3.58
CA LYS A 145 -0.57 -23.83 3.80
C LYS A 145 -1.49 -23.04 2.89
N ARG A 146 -2.19 -23.73 2.01
CA ARG A 146 -3.29 -23.19 1.22
C ARG A 146 -4.26 -22.48 2.16
N ILE A 147 -4.39 -21.23 1.95
CA ILE A 147 -5.42 -20.42 2.62
C ILE A 147 -6.64 -20.43 1.71
#